data_ad9fe786f3a58a35771df58e60267106
#
_entry.id   ad9fe786f3a58a35771df58e60267106
#
_cell.length_a   1.000
_cell.length_b   1.000
_cell.length_c   1.000
_cell.angle_alpha   90.00
_cell.angle_beta   90.00
_cell.angle_gamma   90.00
#
_symmetry.space_group_name_H-M   'P 1'
#
loop_
_entity.id
_entity.type
_entity.pdbx_description
1 polymer ?
#
loop_
_entity_poly.entity_id
_entity_poly.type
_entity_poly.pdbx_seq_one_letter_code
_entity_poly.pdbx_strand_id
1 'polypeptide(L)'
;MQDFNFLNIETLNKYQRFLYGHDDSFNNLSSLQKKQKLPNKIIFSGSDGIGKATFIFHLINFILSNNEEGAYNINIKEIIQNNTSYLDLINNTNFNFKHLKVDDYKKIISIEETREIINFFTKSSINNKPKIFFLECAENLNKNSSNSILKILEELPENNYFFISYTENKFLLDTIKSRCFVYRLFLNSKESTFIKEKILKQFEVNGPIIKNLTPGINLKINTLFTELNINEKDFATKVLTIQNFYLEEKYNKILDLMHFYIENYLNEKLKKITFLKILE
;
A
#
# COMPACT_ATOMS: atom_id res chain seq x y z
N MET A 1 -26.43 6.79 8.00
CA MET A 1 -24.98 6.90 7.90
C MET A 1 -24.54 6.00 6.79
N GLN A 2 -24.06 6.54 5.69
CA GLN A 2 -23.48 5.71 4.62
C GLN A 2 -22.08 5.32 5.11
N ASP A 3 -21.86 4.02 5.32
CA ASP A 3 -20.54 3.50 5.59
C ASP A 3 -19.64 3.86 4.42
N PHE A 4 -18.75 4.81 4.63
CA PHE A 4 -17.77 5.22 3.63
C PHE A 4 -16.95 4.00 3.21
N ASN A 5 -17.06 3.62 1.95
CA ASN A 5 -16.52 2.37 1.43
C ASN A 5 -14.99 2.51 1.16
N PHE A 6 -14.22 3.02 2.15
CA PHE A 6 -12.75 3.08 2.11
C PHE A 6 -12.12 1.71 1.82
N LEU A 7 -12.76 0.63 2.28
CA LEU A 7 -12.30 -0.74 2.08
C LEU A 7 -12.21 -1.12 0.60
N ASN A 8 -13.13 -0.63 -0.24
CA ASN A 8 -13.13 -0.97 -1.67
C ASN A 8 -11.94 -0.35 -2.42
N ILE A 9 -11.57 0.89 -2.10
CA ILE A 9 -10.46 1.59 -2.79
C ILE A 9 -9.12 1.01 -2.37
N GLU A 10 -8.92 0.72 -1.08
CA GLU A 10 -7.69 0.07 -0.61
C GLU A 10 -7.53 -1.32 -1.22
N THR A 11 -8.63 -2.07 -1.36
CA THR A 11 -8.62 -3.40 -1.97
C THR A 11 -8.32 -3.33 -3.47
N LEU A 12 -8.98 -2.44 -4.19
CA LEU A 12 -8.76 -2.23 -5.62
C LEU A 12 -7.33 -1.77 -5.92
N ASN A 13 -6.77 -0.89 -5.08
CA ASN A 13 -5.42 -0.36 -5.27
C ASN A 13 -4.31 -1.41 -5.16
N LYS A 14 -4.40 -2.33 -4.22
CA LYS A 14 -3.34 -3.32 -4.02
C LYS A 14 -3.30 -4.39 -5.11
N TYR A 15 -4.46 -4.69 -5.72
CA TYR A 15 -4.59 -5.66 -6.81
C TYR A 15 -4.58 -5.02 -8.21
N GLN A 16 -4.14 -3.75 -8.32
CA GLN A 16 -4.08 -3.09 -9.62
C GLN A 16 -3.18 -3.84 -10.60
N ARG A 17 -3.53 -3.74 -11.90
CA ARG A 17 -2.86 -4.47 -12.98
C ARG A 17 -1.41 -4.01 -13.21
N PHE A 18 -1.15 -2.71 -13.10
CA PHE A 18 0.16 -2.13 -13.36
C PHE A 18 0.84 -1.66 -12.09
N LEU A 19 2.12 -1.96 -11.93
CA LEU A 19 2.96 -1.36 -10.91
C LEU A 19 3.56 -0.06 -11.45
N TYR A 20 3.14 1.05 -10.89
CA TYR A 20 3.68 2.36 -11.23
C TYR A 20 4.80 2.73 -10.25
N GLY A 21 5.99 3.03 -10.81
CA GLY A 21 7.17 3.34 -10.01
C GLY A 21 7.82 2.14 -9.34
N HIS A 22 8.80 2.43 -8.49
CA HIS A 22 9.63 1.40 -7.85
C HIS A 22 10.35 0.47 -8.83
N ASP A 23 10.65 0.96 -10.05
CA ASP A 23 11.18 0.17 -11.15
C ASP A 23 12.47 -0.56 -10.78
N ASP A 24 13.44 0.16 -10.22
CA ASP A 24 14.73 -0.41 -9.82
C ASP A 24 14.57 -1.43 -8.70
N SER A 25 13.71 -1.14 -7.73
CA SER A 25 13.41 -2.03 -6.63
C SER A 25 12.81 -3.36 -7.12
N PHE A 26 11.85 -3.29 -8.05
CA PHE A 26 11.21 -4.48 -8.60
C PHE A 26 12.18 -5.29 -9.45
N ASN A 27 12.97 -4.64 -10.30
CA ASN A 27 13.99 -5.29 -11.13
C ASN A 27 15.05 -5.99 -10.27
N ASN A 28 15.50 -5.37 -9.18
CA ASN A 28 16.45 -5.96 -8.26
C ASN A 28 15.90 -7.23 -7.59
N LEU A 29 14.71 -7.15 -6.96
CA LEU A 29 14.15 -8.29 -6.25
C LEU A 29 13.73 -9.43 -7.20
N SER A 30 13.17 -9.10 -8.37
CA SER A 30 12.84 -10.10 -9.39
C SER A 30 14.10 -10.80 -9.96
N SER A 31 15.21 -10.06 -10.10
CA SER A 31 16.50 -10.64 -10.49
C SER A 31 17.04 -11.60 -9.42
N LEU A 32 16.94 -11.20 -8.13
CA LEU A 32 17.31 -12.08 -7.01
C LEU A 32 16.45 -13.34 -6.98
N GLN A 33 15.15 -13.22 -7.24
CA GLN A 33 14.23 -14.36 -7.31
C GLN A 33 14.62 -15.31 -8.43
N LYS A 34 14.88 -14.80 -9.64
CA LYS A 34 15.33 -15.64 -10.78
C LYS A 34 16.64 -16.41 -10.48
N LYS A 35 17.53 -15.81 -9.68
CA LYS A 35 18.79 -16.41 -9.24
C LYS A 35 18.63 -17.29 -7.99
N GLN A 36 17.42 -17.49 -7.48
CA GLN A 36 17.15 -18.20 -6.22
C GLN A 36 17.91 -17.62 -5.00
N LYS A 37 18.13 -16.30 -5.01
CA LYS A 37 18.86 -15.56 -3.97
C LYS A 37 17.98 -14.52 -3.25
N LEU A 38 16.68 -14.51 -3.53
CA LEU A 38 15.76 -13.63 -2.82
C LEU A 38 15.69 -14.05 -1.34
N PRO A 39 15.93 -13.14 -0.38
CA PRO A 39 15.74 -13.44 1.03
C PRO A 39 14.32 -13.94 1.28
N ASN A 40 14.18 -14.96 2.09
CA ASN A 40 12.86 -15.54 2.38
C ASN A 40 12.06 -14.80 3.45
N LYS A 41 12.70 -13.88 4.18
CA LYS A 41 12.08 -13.02 5.21
C LYS A 41 12.40 -11.58 4.88
N ILE A 42 11.42 -10.81 4.38
CA ILE A 42 11.63 -9.43 3.95
C ILE A 42 10.64 -8.49 4.62
N ILE A 43 11.16 -7.44 5.25
CA ILE A 43 10.38 -6.29 5.68
C ILE A 43 10.47 -5.21 4.60
N PHE A 44 9.34 -4.87 4.00
CA PHE A 44 9.22 -3.74 3.09
C PHE A 44 8.85 -2.50 3.90
N SER A 45 9.82 -1.61 4.11
CA SER A 45 9.64 -0.36 4.84
C SER A 45 9.41 0.82 3.90
N GLY A 46 8.72 1.83 4.34
CA GLY A 46 8.49 3.06 3.57
C GLY A 46 7.32 3.86 4.12
N SER A 47 7.15 5.07 3.61
CA SER A 47 6.08 5.97 4.04
C SER A 47 4.69 5.38 3.81
N ASP A 48 3.72 5.83 4.60
CA ASP A 48 2.32 5.46 4.37
C ASP A 48 1.84 5.90 2.99
N GLY A 49 1.06 5.06 2.29
CA GLY A 49 0.54 5.35 0.95
C GLY A 49 1.57 5.36 -0.18
N ILE A 50 2.82 4.89 0.04
CA ILE A 50 3.85 4.83 -1.01
C ILE A 50 3.65 3.69 -2.01
N GLY A 51 2.72 2.77 -1.74
CA GLY A 51 2.44 1.61 -2.59
C GLY A 51 3.09 0.30 -2.13
N LYS A 52 3.45 0.16 -0.82
CA LYS A 52 4.07 -1.07 -0.28
C LYS A 52 3.26 -2.33 -0.58
N ALA A 53 1.96 -2.32 -0.27
CA ALA A 53 1.10 -3.48 -0.49
C ALA A 53 1.02 -3.84 -1.97
N THR A 54 0.79 -2.87 -2.85
CA THR A 54 0.76 -3.07 -4.31
C THR A 54 2.07 -3.69 -4.80
N PHE A 55 3.22 -3.14 -4.39
CA PHE A 55 4.53 -3.66 -4.74
C PHE A 55 4.70 -5.13 -4.32
N ILE A 56 4.32 -5.45 -3.08
CA ILE A 56 4.41 -6.81 -2.54
C ILE A 56 3.49 -7.76 -3.31
N PHE A 57 2.26 -7.37 -3.65
CA PHE A 57 1.34 -8.20 -4.45
C PHE A 57 1.88 -8.46 -5.87
N HIS A 58 2.51 -7.46 -6.50
CA HIS A 58 3.19 -7.66 -7.79
C HIS A 58 4.34 -8.67 -7.66
N LEU A 59 5.16 -8.56 -6.61
CA LEU A 59 6.24 -9.52 -6.35
C LEU A 59 5.70 -10.93 -6.07
N ILE A 60 4.62 -11.06 -5.29
CA ILE A 60 3.94 -12.33 -5.02
C ILE A 60 3.41 -12.94 -6.33
N ASN A 61 2.71 -12.15 -7.15
CA ASN A 61 2.22 -12.65 -8.44
C ASN A 61 3.38 -13.08 -9.34
N PHE A 62 4.46 -12.30 -9.43
CA PHE A 62 5.65 -12.66 -10.17
C PHE A 62 6.24 -14.02 -9.72
N ILE A 63 6.29 -14.29 -8.41
CA ILE A 63 6.81 -15.55 -7.87
C ILE A 63 5.84 -16.71 -8.16
N LEU A 64 4.54 -16.52 -7.93
CA LEU A 64 3.54 -17.58 -8.03
C LEU A 64 3.15 -17.90 -9.48
N SER A 65 3.19 -16.92 -10.38
CA SER A 65 2.83 -17.10 -11.79
C SER A 65 3.97 -17.65 -12.64
N ASN A 66 5.14 -17.87 -12.05
CA ASN A 66 6.27 -18.43 -12.78
C ASN A 66 5.88 -19.79 -13.41
N ASN A 67 6.16 -19.95 -14.71
CA ASN A 67 5.79 -21.10 -15.52
C ASN A 67 4.26 -21.29 -15.77
N GLU A 68 3.44 -20.28 -15.53
CA GLU A 68 2.04 -20.27 -15.94
C GLU A 68 1.86 -19.64 -17.33
N GLU A 69 0.80 -20.05 -18.02
CA GLU A 69 0.30 -19.29 -19.17
C GLU A 69 -0.17 -17.92 -18.69
N GLY A 70 0.31 -16.84 -19.34
CA GLY A 70 0.05 -15.48 -18.87
C GLY A 70 0.84 -15.10 -17.60
N ALA A 71 2.08 -15.62 -17.45
CA ALA A 71 2.97 -15.22 -16.37
C ALA A 71 3.15 -13.68 -16.30
N TYR A 72 3.58 -13.21 -15.12
CA TYR A 72 3.80 -11.78 -14.88
C TYR A 72 4.73 -11.14 -15.93
N ASN A 73 4.27 -10.04 -16.54
CA ASN A 73 5.08 -9.32 -17.52
C ASN A 73 6.06 -8.36 -16.82
N ILE A 74 7.29 -8.79 -16.67
CA ILE A 74 8.33 -8.03 -15.96
C ILE A 74 8.75 -6.76 -16.69
N ASN A 75 8.66 -6.71 -18.03
CA ASN A 75 9.13 -5.58 -18.82
C ASN A 75 8.28 -4.32 -18.60
N ILE A 76 6.99 -4.50 -18.51
CA ILE A 76 6.02 -3.41 -18.29
C ILE A 76 5.39 -3.46 -16.89
N LYS A 77 5.85 -4.38 -16.05
CA LYS A 77 5.38 -4.60 -14.66
C LYS A 77 3.86 -4.75 -14.59
N GLU A 78 3.37 -5.68 -15.37
CA GLU A 78 1.94 -5.93 -15.53
C GLU A 78 1.58 -7.33 -15.04
N ILE A 79 0.50 -7.38 -14.27
CA ILE A 79 -0.20 -8.63 -13.93
C ILE A 79 -1.17 -8.96 -15.07
N ILE A 80 -1.02 -10.14 -15.67
CA ILE A 80 -1.92 -10.61 -16.72
C ILE A 80 -3.23 -11.10 -16.09
N GLN A 81 -4.35 -10.51 -16.48
CA GLN A 81 -5.65 -10.72 -15.82
C GLN A 81 -6.15 -12.17 -15.87
N ASN A 82 -5.82 -12.91 -16.92
CA ASN A 82 -6.24 -14.32 -17.08
C ASN A 82 -5.26 -15.30 -16.41
N ASN A 83 -4.27 -14.79 -15.68
CA ASN A 83 -3.33 -15.60 -14.93
C ASN A 83 -4.02 -16.29 -13.76
N THR A 84 -3.86 -17.60 -13.63
CA THR A 84 -4.51 -18.43 -12.59
C THR A 84 -4.11 -17.96 -11.20
N SER A 85 -2.80 -17.75 -10.96
CA SER A 85 -2.32 -17.27 -9.66
C SER A 85 -2.93 -15.90 -9.28
N TYR A 86 -3.14 -14.99 -10.24
CA TYR A 86 -3.77 -13.70 -9.97
C TYR A 86 -5.24 -13.84 -9.60
N LEU A 87 -5.99 -14.65 -10.36
CA LEU A 87 -7.40 -14.91 -10.05
C LEU A 87 -7.57 -15.54 -8.67
N ASP A 88 -6.72 -16.50 -8.34
CA ASP A 88 -6.72 -17.14 -7.02
C ASP A 88 -6.35 -16.17 -5.89
N LEU A 89 -5.44 -15.22 -6.14
CA LEU A 89 -5.08 -14.18 -5.17
C LEU A 89 -6.27 -13.24 -4.88
N ILE A 90 -6.98 -12.78 -5.92
CA ILE A 90 -8.15 -11.89 -5.77
C ILE A 90 -9.28 -12.60 -5.04
N ASN A 91 -9.53 -13.87 -5.40
CA ASN A 91 -10.62 -14.67 -4.84
C ASN A 91 -10.28 -15.29 -3.47
N ASN A 92 -9.07 -15.06 -2.93
CA ASN A 92 -8.57 -15.68 -1.70
C ASN A 92 -8.60 -17.22 -1.72
N THR A 93 -8.45 -17.83 -2.89
CA THR A 93 -8.47 -19.28 -3.10
C THR A 93 -7.08 -19.87 -3.30
N ASN A 94 -6.03 -19.06 -3.31
CA ASN A 94 -4.67 -19.52 -3.53
C ASN A 94 -4.12 -20.32 -2.34
N PHE A 95 -3.89 -21.61 -2.53
CA PHE A 95 -3.38 -22.51 -1.48
C PHE A 95 -1.92 -22.21 -1.06
N ASN A 96 -1.15 -21.53 -1.91
CA ASN A 96 0.23 -21.17 -1.63
C ASN A 96 0.39 -19.73 -1.11
N PHE A 97 -0.71 -19.01 -0.91
CA PHE A 97 -0.68 -17.66 -0.41
C PHE A 97 -1.63 -17.46 0.76
N LYS A 98 -1.16 -16.79 1.80
CA LYS A 98 -1.99 -16.32 2.91
C LYS A 98 -1.64 -14.88 3.23
N HIS A 99 -2.66 -14.05 3.44
CA HIS A 99 -2.52 -12.63 3.75
C HIS A 99 -3.21 -12.30 5.07
N LEU A 100 -2.53 -11.55 5.91
CA LEU A 100 -3.10 -10.99 7.14
C LEU A 100 -2.81 -9.49 7.17
N LYS A 101 -3.85 -8.67 7.19
CA LYS A 101 -3.76 -7.23 7.42
C LYS A 101 -4.06 -6.95 8.89
N VAL A 102 -3.19 -6.21 9.55
CA VAL A 102 -3.39 -5.73 10.93
C VAL A 102 -3.86 -4.28 10.84
N ASP A 103 -5.14 -4.06 11.10
CA ASP A 103 -5.77 -2.75 11.11
C ASP A 103 -5.93 -2.20 12.54
N ASP A 104 -6.57 -1.04 12.68
CA ASP A 104 -6.80 -0.42 13.98
C ASP A 104 -7.74 -1.23 14.89
N TYR A 105 -8.57 -2.09 14.33
CA TYR A 105 -9.49 -2.98 15.05
C TYR A 105 -8.81 -4.30 15.40
N LYS A 106 -7.96 -4.83 14.51
CA LYS A 106 -7.26 -6.09 14.67
C LYS A 106 -5.78 -5.88 15.01
N LYS A 107 -5.51 -5.59 16.30
CA LYS A 107 -4.12 -5.42 16.82
C LYS A 107 -3.52 -6.70 17.39
N ILE A 108 -4.30 -7.77 17.49
CA ILE A 108 -3.93 -9.03 18.15
C ILE A 108 -4.00 -10.14 17.12
N ILE A 109 -2.90 -10.87 17.00
CA ILE A 109 -2.89 -12.19 16.37
C ILE A 109 -3.09 -13.21 17.48
N SER A 110 -4.15 -14.00 17.41
CA SER A 110 -4.45 -15.01 18.40
C SER A 110 -3.45 -16.17 18.34
N ILE A 111 -3.43 -17.00 19.38
CA ILE A 111 -2.61 -18.22 19.42
C ILE A 111 -3.05 -19.18 18.31
N GLU A 112 -4.34 -19.27 18.05
CA GLU A 112 -4.95 -20.09 17.00
C GLU A 112 -4.49 -19.63 15.62
N GLU A 113 -4.53 -18.32 15.33
CA GLU A 113 -4.04 -17.76 14.08
C GLU A 113 -2.54 -18.00 13.90
N THR A 114 -1.76 -17.88 14.98
CA THR A 114 -0.32 -18.20 14.94
C THR A 114 -0.09 -19.65 14.56
N ARG A 115 -0.84 -20.60 15.17
CA ARG A 115 -0.78 -22.02 14.82
C ARG A 115 -1.20 -22.28 13.39
N GLU A 116 -2.25 -21.62 12.90
CA GLU A 116 -2.69 -21.73 11.51
C GLU A 116 -1.63 -21.25 10.52
N ILE A 117 -0.90 -20.19 10.84
CA ILE A 117 0.20 -19.69 10.00
C ILE A 117 1.35 -20.71 9.97
N ILE A 118 1.73 -21.28 11.12
CA ILE A 118 2.75 -22.33 11.18
C ILE A 118 2.28 -23.55 10.39
N ASN A 119 1.06 -24.01 10.59
CA ASN A 119 0.49 -25.13 9.86
C ASN A 119 0.38 -24.86 8.34
N PHE A 120 0.15 -23.61 7.94
CA PHE A 120 0.20 -23.25 6.53
C PHE A 120 1.56 -23.55 5.92
N PHE A 121 2.66 -23.26 6.60
CA PHE A 121 3.99 -23.51 6.09
C PHE A 121 4.41 -25.00 6.16
N THR A 122 3.93 -25.76 7.14
CA THR A 122 4.30 -27.18 7.32
C THR A 122 3.57 -28.12 6.34
N LYS A 123 2.40 -27.75 5.83
CA LYS A 123 1.69 -28.54 4.81
C LYS A 123 2.46 -28.52 3.51
N SER A 124 2.39 -29.59 2.73
CA SER A 124 2.99 -29.65 1.39
C SER A 124 2.46 -28.54 0.50
N SER A 125 3.33 -27.95 -0.34
CA SER A 125 2.91 -27.01 -1.37
C SER A 125 2.18 -27.74 -2.49
N ILE A 126 1.18 -27.07 -3.10
CA ILE A 126 0.55 -27.56 -4.32
C ILE A 126 1.39 -27.06 -5.50
N ASN A 127 1.61 -27.93 -6.48
CA ASN A 127 2.33 -27.61 -7.73
C ASN A 127 3.80 -27.17 -7.55
N ASN A 128 4.48 -27.61 -6.50
CA ASN A 128 5.86 -27.25 -6.18
C ASN A 128 6.15 -25.74 -6.12
N LYS A 129 5.12 -24.92 -6.00
CA LYS A 129 5.28 -23.47 -5.80
C LYS A 129 5.60 -23.15 -4.36
N PRO A 130 6.39 -22.09 -4.10
CA PRO A 130 6.66 -21.65 -2.74
C PRO A 130 5.38 -21.19 -2.04
N LYS A 131 5.32 -21.36 -0.73
CA LYS A 131 4.30 -20.72 0.08
C LYS A 131 4.74 -19.33 0.48
N ILE A 132 3.82 -18.39 0.41
CA ILE A 132 4.07 -16.99 0.72
C ILE A 132 3.04 -16.53 1.76
N PHE A 133 3.53 -15.98 2.86
CA PHE A 133 2.71 -15.29 3.83
C PHE A 133 3.01 -13.79 3.77
N PHE A 134 1.98 -12.98 3.68
CA PHE A 134 2.10 -11.52 3.73
C PHE A 134 1.41 -10.95 4.97
N LEU A 135 2.22 -10.34 5.85
CA LEU A 135 1.77 -9.58 7.00
C LEU A 135 1.75 -8.09 6.65
N GLU A 136 0.56 -7.53 6.52
CA GLU A 136 0.37 -6.12 6.19
C GLU A 136 0.18 -5.27 7.45
N CYS A 137 0.84 -4.11 7.52
CA CYS A 137 0.78 -3.15 8.63
C CYS A 137 1.28 -3.72 9.97
N ALA A 138 2.45 -4.33 9.97
CA ALA A 138 3.02 -4.98 11.17
C ALA A 138 3.27 -4.00 12.34
N GLU A 139 3.36 -2.70 12.08
CA GLU A 139 3.44 -1.65 13.10
C GLU A 139 2.22 -1.55 14.01
N ASN A 140 1.10 -2.13 13.61
CA ASN A 140 -0.13 -2.13 14.40
C ASN A 140 -0.21 -3.34 15.38
N LEU A 141 0.74 -4.27 15.31
CA LEU A 141 0.79 -5.41 16.23
C LEU A 141 1.08 -4.98 17.66
N ASN A 142 0.39 -5.60 18.62
CA ASN A 142 0.78 -5.48 20.02
C ASN A 142 2.03 -6.33 20.31
N LYS A 143 2.61 -6.16 21.50
CA LYS A 143 3.84 -6.83 21.90
C LYS A 143 3.71 -8.37 21.91
N ASN A 144 2.56 -8.91 22.35
CA ASN A 144 2.34 -10.36 22.40
C ASN A 144 2.26 -10.96 21.00
N SER A 145 1.51 -10.32 20.09
CA SER A 145 1.41 -10.74 18.69
C SER A 145 2.74 -10.63 17.96
N SER A 146 3.53 -9.60 18.26
CA SER A 146 4.88 -9.46 17.72
C SER A 146 5.79 -10.63 18.14
N ASN A 147 5.68 -11.08 19.40
CA ASN A 147 6.42 -12.25 19.87
C ASN A 147 5.96 -13.56 19.19
N SER A 148 4.67 -13.69 18.88
CA SER A 148 4.16 -14.84 18.11
C SER A 148 4.73 -14.89 16.68
N ILE A 149 4.93 -13.73 16.05
CA ILE A 149 5.57 -13.64 14.74
C ILE A 149 7.04 -14.10 14.79
N LEU A 150 7.77 -13.80 15.87
CA LEU A 150 9.15 -14.29 16.01
C LEU A 150 9.24 -15.81 15.89
N LYS A 151 8.32 -16.55 16.52
CA LYS A 151 8.26 -17.99 16.43
C LYS A 151 8.05 -18.47 14.99
N ILE A 152 7.12 -17.82 14.25
CA ILE A 152 6.88 -18.15 12.84
C ILE A 152 8.13 -17.89 11.99
N LEU A 153 8.82 -16.76 12.22
CA LEU A 153 10.03 -16.43 11.51
C LEU A 153 11.18 -17.42 11.78
N GLU A 154 11.27 -17.96 12.99
CA GLU A 154 12.29 -18.96 13.35
C GLU A 154 12.01 -20.32 12.69
N GLU A 155 10.74 -20.72 12.61
CA GLU A 155 10.31 -22.02 12.07
C GLU A 155 10.03 -22.01 10.56
N LEU A 156 10.28 -20.88 9.84
CA LEU A 156 9.98 -20.76 8.43
C LEU A 156 10.84 -21.72 7.58
N PRO A 157 10.24 -22.68 6.87
CA PRO A 157 10.97 -23.60 6.01
C PRO A 157 11.67 -22.90 4.86
N GLU A 158 12.79 -23.44 4.40
CA GLU A 158 13.47 -22.99 3.17
C GLU A 158 12.51 -23.02 1.97
N ASN A 159 12.73 -22.15 0.99
CA ASN A 159 11.89 -21.97 -0.21
C ASN A 159 10.48 -21.43 0.04
N ASN A 160 10.13 -21.01 1.25
CA ASN A 160 8.90 -20.27 1.53
C ASN A 160 9.23 -18.82 1.88
N TYR A 161 8.29 -17.90 1.66
CA TYR A 161 8.51 -16.48 1.88
C TYR A 161 7.59 -15.91 2.95
N PHE A 162 8.16 -15.06 3.80
CA PHE A 162 7.44 -14.26 4.76
C PHE A 162 7.68 -12.77 4.47
N PHE A 163 6.70 -12.09 3.91
CA PHE A 163 6.76 -10.68 3.59
C PHE A 163 6.02 -9.86 4.63
N ILE A 164 6.60 -8.75 5.03
CA ILE A 164 6.06 -7.84 6.03
C ILE A 164 6.02 -6.44 5.44
N SER A 165 4.89 -5.75 5.49
CA SER A 165 4.87 -4.31 5.27
C SER A 165 4.95 -3.56 6.59
N TYR A 166 5.71 -2.48 6.59
CA TYR A 166 5.96 -1.67 7.76
C TYR A 166 6.06 -0.19 7.39
N THR A 167 5.38 0.68 8.12
CA THR A 167 5.44 2.12 7.91
C THR A 167 6.59 2.71 8.72
N GLU A 168 7.52 3.40 8.03
CA GLU A 168 8.64 4.09 8.67
C GLU A 168 8.16 5.06 9.75
N ASN A 169 8.98 5.25 10.79
CA ASN A 169 8.71 6.09 11.95
C ASN A 169 7.59 5.57 12.88
N LYS A 170 7.03 4.38 12.63
CA LYS A 170 6.19 3.68 13.58
C LYS A 170 7.00 2.63 14.35
N PHE A 171 6.41 2.07 15.41
CA PHE A 171 7.10 1.07 16.24
C PHE A 171 7.02 -0.32 15.60
N LEU A 172 8.15 -0.99 15.51
CA LEU A 172 8.26 -2.42 15.21
C LEU A 172 9.41 -2.99 16.06
N LEU A 173 9.20 -4.16 16.67
CA LEU A 173 10.23 -4.78 17.52
C LEU A 173 11.53 -5.00 16.76
N ASP A 174 12.66 -4.61 17.37
CA ASP A 174 14.00 -4.81 16.78
C ASP A 174 14.35 -6.29 16.62
N THR A 175 13.77 -7.15 17.44
CA THR A 175 13.89 -8.61 17.32
C THR A 175 13.26 -9.17 16.03
N ILE A 176 12.23 -8.55 15.49
CA ILE A 176 11.67 -8.87 14.17
C ILE A 176 12.60 -8.34 13.07
N LYS A 177 13.06 -7.08 13.20
CA LYS A 177 13.96 -6.47 12.23
C LYS A 177 15.28 -7.24 12.09
N SER A 178 15.83 -7.76 13.19
CA SER A 178 17.09 -8.51 13.18
C SER A 178 17.00 -9.89 12.50
N ARG A 179 15.79 -10.43 12.30
CA ARG A 179 15.54 -11.72 11.66
C ARG A 179 15.11 -11.62 10.21
N CYS A 180 14.94 -10.41 9.71
CA CYS A 180 14.44 -10.15 8.35
C CYS A 180 15.39 -9.24 7.59
N PHE A 181 15.43 -9.41 6.29
CA PHE A 181 16.06 -8.44 5.40
C PHE A 181 15.15 -7.22 5.26
N VAL A 182 15.64 -6.04 5.65
CA VAL A 182 14.86 -4.80 5.55
C VAL A 182 15.11 -4.17 4.18
N TYR A 183 14.05 -4.08 3.37
CA TYR A 183 14.06 -3.45 2.06
C TYR A 183 13.26 -2.16 2.10
N ARG A 184 13.94 -1.04 1.84
CA ARG A 184 13.30 0.28 1.88
C ARG A 184 12.75 0.67 0.51
N LEU A 185 11.46 0.97 0.46
CA LEU A 185 10.79 1.55 -0.70
C LEU A 185 10.70 3.06 -0.53
N PHE A 186 11.12 3.79 -1.54
CA PHE A 186 11.01 5.25 -1.59
C PHE A 186 10.67 5.72 -3.01
N LEU A 187 10.15 6.92 -3.13
CA LEU A 187 9.86 7.58 -4.38
C LEU A 187 10.45 8.98 -4.34
N ASN A 188 11.13 9.40 -5.40
CA ASN A 188 11.49 10.79 -5.54
C ASN A 188 10.28 11.65 -5.93
N SER A 189 10.42 12.98 -5.85
CA SER A 189 9.29 13.89 -6.11
C SER A 189 8.71 13.78 -7.52
N LYS A 190 9.55 13.52 -8.53
CA LYS A 190 9.09 13.37 -9.93
C LYS A 190 8.31 12.08 -10.12
N GLU A 191 8.82 10.97 -9.59
CA GLU A 191 8.14 9.67 -9.61
C GLU A 191 6.81 9.75 -8.87
N SER A 192 6.81 10.34 -7.67
CA SER A 192 5.59 10.52 -6.87
C SER A 192 4.51 11.30 -7.63
N THR A 193 4.88 12.41 -8.31
CA THR A 193 3.94 13.21 -9.11
C THR A 193 3.40 12.40 -10.29
N PHE A 194 4.28 11.76 -11.05
CA PHE A 194 3.90 10.90 -12.18
C PHE A 194 2.92 9.79 -11.77
N ILE A 195 3.20 9.12 -10.64
CA ILE A 195 2.33 8.05 -10.13
C ILE A 195 0.96 8.60 -9.74
N LYS A 196 0.91 9.77 -9.05
CA LYS A 196 -0.36 10.41 -8.71
C LYS A 196 -1.23 10.69 -9.92
N GLU A 197 -0.64 11.24 -10.99
CA GLU A 197 -1.36 11.48 -12.25
C GLU A 197 -1.91 10.18 -12.84
N LYS A 198 -1.10 9.14 -12.88
CA LYS A 198 -1.48 7.84 -13.44
C LYS A 198 -2.62 7.19 -12.66
N ILE A 199 -2.51 7.13 -11.33
CA ILE A 199 -3.52 6.47 -10.50
C ILE A 199 -4.83 7.27 -10.46
N LEU A 200 -4.80 8.61 -10.38
CA LEU A 200 -6.01 9.43 -10.46
C LEU A 200 -6.75 9.19 -11.78
N LYS A 201 -6.02 9.14 -12.89
CA LYS A 201 -6.61 8.83 -14.20
C LYS A 201 -7.16 7.40 -14.27
N GLN A 202 -6.43 6.41 -13.73
CA GLN A 202 -6.84 5.01 -13.76
C GLN A 202 -8.13 4.76 -12.96
N PHE A 203 -8.29 5.46 -11.83
CA PHE A 203 -9.46 5.33 -10.96
C PHE A 203 -10.56 6.37 -11.26
N GLU A 204 -10.40 7.15 -12.34
CA GLU A 204 -11.35 8.19 -12.76
C GLU A 204 -11.67 9.21 -11.65
N VAL A 205 -10.69 9.45 -10.76
CA VAL A 205 -10.82 10.37 -9.63
C VAL A 205 -10.32 11.75 -10.02
N ASN A 206 -11.19 12.75 -9.98
CA ASN A 206 -10.84 14.14 -10.24
C ASN A 206 -10.37 14.81 -8.95
N GLY A 207 -9.21 15.48 -9.02
CA GLY A 207 -8.71 16.24 -7.89
C GLY A 207 -7.27 16.72 -8.04
N PRO A 208 -6.79 17.53 -7.11
CA PRO A 208 -5.45 18.12 -7.17
C PRO A 208 -4.35 17.10 -6.85
N ILE A 209 -3.17 17.34 -7.44
CA ILE A 209 -1.93 16.68 -7.03
C ILE A 209 -1.31 17.48 -5.89
N ILE A 210 -1.40 16.95 -4.68
CA ILE A 210 -0.87 17.60 -3.49
C ILE A 210 0.60 17.16 -3.31
N LYS A 211 1.51 18.12 -3.38
CA LYS A 211 2.96 17.86 -3.47
C LYS A 211 3.49 17.00 -2.30
N ASN A 212 3.06 17.30 -1.09
CA ASN A 212 3.60 16.69 0.13
C ASN A 212 2.96 15.35 0.49
N LEU A 213 1.96 14.89 -0.24
CA LEU A 213 1.31 13.61 -0.01
C LEU A 213 1.94 12.49 -0.84
N THR A 214 1.91 11.29 -0.31
CA THR A 214 2.25 10.07 -1.06
C THR A 214 1.14 9.74 -2.07
N PRO A 215 1.42 8.95 -3.11
CA PRO A 215 0.41 8.64 -4.14
C PRO A 215 -0.88 8.03 -3.59
N GLY A 216 -0.79 7.06 -2.71
CA GLY A 216 -1.97 6.41 -2.11
C GLY A 216 -2.79 7.34 -1.22
N ILE A 217 -2.13 8.19 -0.42
CA ILE A 217 -2.81 9.19 0.40
C ILE A 217 -3.49 10.23 -0.50
N ASN A 218 -2.81 10.70 -1.55
CA ASN A 218 -3.40 11.64 -2.50
C ASN A 218 -4.64 11.06 -3.19
N LEU A 219 -4.60 9.81 -3.60
CA LEU A 219 -5.77 9.14 -4.17
C LEU A 219 -6.91 9.05 -3.15
N LYS A 220 -6.64 8.54 -1.94
CA LYS A 220 -7.65 8.41 -0.87
C LYS A 220 -8.35 9.73 -0.56
N ILE A 221 -7.59 10.81 -0.46
CA ILE A 221 -8.13 12.15 -0.21
C ILE A 221 -9.00 12.63 -1.38
N ASN A 222 -8.54 12.48 -2.63
CA ASN A 222 -9.31 12.92 -3.80
C ASN A 222 -10.60 12.10 -3.98
N THR A 223 -10.58 10.83 -3.63
CA THR A 223 -11.81 10.01 -3.65
C THR A 223 -12.82 10.51 -2.62
N LEU A 224 -12.39 10.78 -1.39
CA LEU A 224 -13.24 11.41 -0.37
C LEU A 224 -13.87 12.71 -0.88
N PHE A 225 -13.13 13.50 -1.62
CA PHE A 225 -13.64 14.75 -2.18
C PHE A 225 -14.71 14.58 -3.22
N THR A 226 -14.51 13.59 -4.07
CA THR A 226 -15.53 13.25 -5.07
C THR A 226 -16.81 12.80 -4.36
N GLU A 227 -16.69 11.94 -3.34
CA GLU A 227 -17.83 11.44 -2.56
C GLU A 227 -18.55 12.55 -1.78
N LEU A 228 -17.82 13.51 -1.21
CA LEU A 228 -18.37 14.65 -0.46
C LEU A 228 -18.78 15.83 -1.36
N ASN A 229 -18.65 15.72 -2.68
CA ASN A 229 -18.89 16.77 -3.67
C ASN A 229 -18.17 18.10 -3.33
N ILE A 230 -16.95 17.97 -2.75
CA ILE A 230 -16.19 19.13 -2.27
C ILE A 230 -15.76 20.04 -3.43
N ASN A 231 -15.49 19.49 -4.59
CA ASN A 231 -15.00 20.24 -5.76
C ASN A 231 -15.97 21.33 -6.22
N GLU A 232 -17.27 21.13 -6.06
CA GLU A 232 -18.34 22.06 -6.47
C GLU A 232 -18.64 23.16 -5.44
N LYS A 233 -18.11 23.04 -4.23
CA LYS A 233 -18.38 23.97 -3.12
C LYS A 233 -17.49 25.22 -3.20
N ASP A 234 -17.97 26.33 -2.65
CA ASP A 234 -17.15 27.53 -2.43
C ASP A 234 -16.05 27.27 -1.38
N PHE A 235 -15.06 28.15 -1.31
CA PHE A 235 -13.90 27.99 -0.43
C PHE A 235 -14.27 27.80 1.05
N ALA A 236 -15.19 28.61 1.59
CA ALA A 236 -15.56 28.53 2.99
C ALA A 236 -16.24 27.20 3.32
N THR A 237 -17.17 26.79 2.47
CA THR A 237 -17.87 25.50 2.58
C THR A 237 -16.91 24.31 2.43
N LYS A 238 -15.90 24.40 1.55
CA LYS A 238 -14.82 23.38 1.46
C LYS A 238 -14.10 23.21 2.79
N VAL A 239 -13.63 24.31 3.36
CA VAL A 239 -12.87 24.28 4.63
C VAL A 239 -13.74 23.71 5.76
N LEU A 240 -14.99 24.15 5.88
CA LEU A 240 -15.92 23.64 6.90
C LEU A 240 -16.22 22.14 6.72
N THR A 241 -16.43 21.67 5.50
CA THR A 241 -16.67 20.25 5.22
C THR A 241 -15.47 19.40 5.62
N ILE A 242 -14.25 19.85 5.30
CA ILE A 242 -13.01 19.17 5.67
C ILE A 242 -12.82 19.16 7.19
N GLN A 243 -13.10 20.28 7.85
CA GLN A 243 -13.02 20.39 9.30
C GLN A 243 -14.02 19.46 10.01
N ASN A 244 -15.26 19.41 9.57
CA ASN A 244 -16.28 18.52 10.14
C ASN A 244 -15.88 17.05 9.96
N PHE A 245 -15.43 16.66 8.78
CA PHE A 245 -14.93 15.32 8.54
C PHE A 245 -13.74 14.97 9.44
N TYR A 246 -12.80 15.90 9.65
CA TYR A 246 -11.70 15.71 10.59
C TYR A 246 -12.17 15.48 12.02
N LEU A 247 -13.16 16.24 12.48
CA LEU A 247 -13.70 16.11 13.84
C LEU A 247 -14.43 14.77 14.05
N GLU A 248 -15.12 14.27 13.04
CA GLU A 248 -15.83 12.98 13.07
C GLU A 248 -14.87 11.79 12.98
N GLU A 249 -14.00 11.77 11.99
CA GLU A 249 -13.18 10.61 11.63
C GLU A 249 -11.76 10.66 12.21
N LYS A 250 -11.32 11.81 12.76
CA LYS A 250 -9.97 12.07 13.31
C LYS A 250 -8.83 11.71 12.31
N TYR A 251 -9.12 11.82 11.02
CA TYR A 251 -8.15 11.49 9.97
C TYR A 251 -7.21 12.67 9.71
N ASN A 252 -6.06 12.70 10.41
CA ASN A 252 -5.12 13.82 10.40
C ASN A 252 -4.61 14.21 8.99
N LYS A 253 -4.52 13.27 8.05
CA LYS A 253 -4.04 13.56 6.68
C LYS A 253 -4.96 14.48 5.89
N ILE A 254 -6.21 14.63 6.30
CA ILE A 254 -7.14 15.57 5.67
C ILE A 254 -6.76 17.03 5.97
N LEU A 255 -6.00 17.28 7.03
CA LEU A 255 -5.50 18.61 7.35
C LEU A 255 -4.48 19.11 6.32
N ASP A 256 -3.65 18.21 5.73
CA ASP A 256 -2.71 18.57 4.66
C ASP A 256 -3.43 19.18 3.47
N LEU A 257 -4.64 18.78 3.26
CA LEU A 257 -5.53 19.26 2.23
C LEU A 257 -6.19 20.61 2.58
N MET A 258 -6.61 20.77 3.82
CA MET A 258 -7.07 22.07 4.28
C MET A 258 -5.98 23.14 4.06
N HIS A 259 -4.73 22.80 4.39
CA HIS A 259 -3.55 23.62 4.10
C HIS A 259 -3.41 23.93 2.60
N PHE A 260 -3.54 22.91 1.74
CA PHE A 260 -3.46 23.09 0.28
C PHE A 260 -4.51 24.08 -0.25
N TYR A 261 -5.77 23.97 0.21
CA TYR A 261 -6.82 24.90 -0.23
C TYR A 261 -6.62 26.31 0.31
N ILE A 262 -6.21 26.45 1.56
CA ILE A 262 -5.91 27.77 2.16
C ILE A 262 -4.75 28.42 1.42
N GLU A 263 -3.67 27.69 1.17
CA GLU A 263 -2.49 28.19 0.46
C GLU A 263 -2.85 28.64 -0.98
N ASN A 264 -3.60 27.84 -1.72
CA ASN A 264 -4.04 28.21 -3.07
C ASN A 264 -4.96 29.43 -3.07
N TYR A 265 -5.90 29.50 -2.14
CA TYR A 265 -6.78 30.66 -2.01
C TYR A 265 -6.00 31.94 -1.70
N LEU A 266 -5.04 31.89 -0.78
CA LEU A 266 -4.20 33.03 -0.44
C LEU A 266 -3.34 33.46 -1.63
N ASN A 267 -2.75 32.51 -2.36
CA ASN A 267 -1.95 32.78 -3.56
C ASN A 267 -2.77 33.44 -4.68
N GLU A 268 -4.01 33.00 -4.89
CA GLU A 268 -4.91 33.67 -5.86
C GLU A 268 -5.27 35.09 -5.45
N LYS A 269 -5.54 35.32 -4.16
CA LYS A 269 -5.82 36.66 -3.65
C LYS A 269 -4.60 37.57 -3.75
N LEU A 270 -3.42 37.08 -3.40
CA LEU A 270 -2.18 37.84 -3.53
C LEU A 270 -1.87 38.21 -5.00
N LYS A 271 -2.06 37.29 -5.94
CA LYS A 271 -1.90 37.58 -7.38
C LYS A 271 -2.86 38.67 -7.85
N LYS A 272 -4.13 38.64 -7.41
CA LYS A 272 -5.11 39.70 -7.74
C LYS A 272 -4.70 41.06 -7.17
N ILE A 273 -4.21 41.11 -5.93
CA ILE A 273 -3.74 42.35 -5.27
C ILE A 273 -2.50 42.89 -6.01
N THR A 274 -1.56 42.02 -6.36
CA THR A 274 -0.34 42.43 -7.12
C THR A 274 -0.71 42.95 -8.50
N PHE A 275 -1.66 42.30 -9.19
CA PHE A 275 -2.13 42.75 -10.51
C PHE A 275 -2.83 44.11 -10.44
N LEU A 276 -3.66 44.35 -9.42
CA LEU A 276 -4.29 45.64 -9.20
C LEU A 276 -3.29 46.78 -8.92
N LYS A 277 -2.21 46.49 -8.16
CA LYS A 277 -1.11 47.45 -7.92
C LYS A 277 -0.23 47.75 -9.13
N ILE A 278 -0.26 46.93 -10.16
CA ILE A 278 0.46 47.18 -11.44
C ILE A 278 -0.40 48.03 -12.38
N LEU A 279 -1.72 48.07 -12.17
CA LEU A 279 -2.67 48.85 -12.98
C LEU A 279 -2.93 50.23 -12.41
N GLU A 280 -2.52 50.57 -11.19
CA GLU A 280 -2.43 51.88 -10.60
C GLU A 280 -1.06 52.52 -10.92
#